data_288c224aaa6caa7b187377aacfd79648
#
_entry.id   288c224aaa6caa7b187377aacfd79648
#
_cell.length_a   1.000
_cell.length_b   1.000
_cell.length_c   1.000
_cell.angle_alpha   90.00
_cell.angle_beta   90.00
_cell.angle_gamma   90.00
#
_symmetry.space_group_name_H-M   'P 1'
#
loop_
_entity.id
_entity.type
_entity.pdbx_description
1 polymer ?
#
loop_
_entity_poly.entity_id
_entity_poly.type
_entity_poly.pdbx_seq_one_letter_code
_entity_poly.pdbx_strand_id
1 'polypeptide(L)'
;SNDSPTTRRHQFPSPSHPSESPHAPAPLTMTQEEAPAPVNFWGEHPATESEYYAAHGAEGESSYFTTPDDAGARRLFTRSWRPAGGGAGARPRALVFMVHGYGNDISWTFQATAVFLARSGFACFAADLPGHGRSHGLQAFVPDLEVAVADLLAFFRSVRRREEHAGLPCFLFGESMGGAICLLIHLRTSPEEWAGAVLVAPMCRISDRIRPRWPVPEILTLVSRFAPTLPIVPTADLIEKSVKVPAKRLIAARNPMRYNGRPRLGTVMELLRATDELGARLGEITIPFLVVHGSADEVTDPAVSRALHEAAASEDKTIKMYDGMLHSMLFGEPEENIERVRGDILAWLSERCTPTSTS
;
A
#
# COMPACT_ATOMS: atom_id res chain seq x y z
N SER A 1 -83.52 30.30 -19.56
CA SER A 1 -83.63 31.44 -18.68
C SER A 1 -82.24 31.67 -18.05
N ASN A 2 -81.44 32.62 -18.55
CA ASN A 2 -81.24 34.00 -18.06
C ASN A 2 -80.85 33.98 -16.57
N ASP A 3 -79.70 34.56 -16.11
CA ASP A 3 -79.21 35.92 -16.29
C ASP A 3 -77.81 36.04 -15.74
N SER A 4 -76.94 36.81 -16.41
CA SER A 4 -75.80 37.49 -15.80
C SER A 4 -76.26 38.74 -15.08
N PRO A 5 -75.52 39.25 -14.09
CA PRO A 5 -75.03 40.59 -14.29
C PRO A 5 -73.65 40.90 -13.63
N THR A 6 -72.98 41.76 -14.37
CA THR A 6 -72.33 43.05 -14.03
C THR A 6 -71.15 43.15 -13.07
N THR A 7 -70.03 43.50 -13.68
CA THR A 7 -68.81 44.21 -13.27
C THR A 7 -69.02 45.34 -12.25
N ARG A 8 -68.12 45.37 -11.23
CA ARG A 8 -67.69 46.60 -10.58
C ARG A 8 -66.18 46.66 -10.45
N ARG A 9 -65.59 47.63 -11.07
CA ARG A 9 -64.18 48.06 -10.87
C ARG A 9 -64.09 48.77 -9.51
N HIS A 10 -63.14 48.41 -8.68
CA HIS A 10 -62.64 49.24 -7.59
C HIS A 10 -61.15 49.60 -7.87
N GLN A 11 -60.92 50.89 -7.88
CA GLN A 11 -59.60 51.54 -7.98
C GLN A 11 -58.80 51.26 -6.71
N PHE A 12 -57.53 50.94 -6.89
CA PHE A 12 -56.52 50.88 -5.83
C PHE A 12 -55.75 52.22 -5.74
N PRO A 13 -55.44 52.68 -4.53
CA PRO A 13 -54.49 53.80 -4.33
C PRO A 13 -53.06 53.26 -4.35
N SER A 14 -52.15 54.07 -4.89
CA SER A 14 -50.70 53.82 -4.94
C SER A 14 -50.09 53.75 -3.56
N PRO A 15 -49.09 52.84 -3.34
CA PRO A 15 -48.34 52.81 -2.11
C PRO A 15 -47.07 53.70 -2.23
N SER A 16 -46.83 54.40 -1.13
CA SER A 16 -45.66 55.15 -0.76
C SER A 16 -44.39 54.28 -0.69
N HIS A 17 -43.24 54.95 -1.00
CA HIS A 17 -41.89 54.39 -0.92
C HIS A 17 -41.55 53.76 0.43
N PRO A 18 -40.88 52.56 0.47
CA PRO A 18 -40.18 52.12 1.67
C PRO A 18 -38.73 52.60 1.67
N SER A 19 -38.33 52.96 2.86
CA SER A 19 -37.00 53.33 3.33
C SER A 19 -35.91 52.30 3.01
N GLU A 20 -34.73 52.79 2.70
CA GLU A 20 -33.48 52.05 2.55
C GLU A 20 -33.13 51.27 3.83
N SER A 21 -32.95 49.97 3.69
CA SER A 21 -32.33 49.10 4.71
C SER A 21 -30.81 49.06 4.52
N PRO A 22 -29.99 48.95 5.57
CA PRO A 22 -28.54 49.01 5.45
C PRO A 22 -27.98 47.77 4.77
N HIS A 23 -27.03 47.95 3.86
CA HIS A 23 -26.29 46.95 3.17
C HIS A 23 -25.66 45.94 4.12
N ALA A 24 -25.99 44.64 3.99
CA ALA A 24 -25.22 43.55 4.55
C ALA A 24 -23.86 43.49 3.85
N PRO A 25 -22.75 43.25 4.56
CA PRO A 25 -21.44 43.11 3.92
C PRO A 25 -21.44 41.87 3.10
N ALA A 26 -20.92 41.96 1.88
CA ALA A 26 -20.66 40.84 0.99
C ALA A 26 -19.76 39.81 1.67
N PRO A 27 -19.98 38.50 1.49
CA PRO A 27 -19.07 37.50 2.00
C PRO A 27 -17.70 37.66 1.33
N LEU A 28 -16.67 37.84 2.16
CA LEU A 28 -15.28 37.77 1.73
C LEU A 28 -15.02 36.33 1.23
N THR A 29 -15.09 36.14 -0.07
CA THR A 29 -14.51 34.98 -0.73
C THR A 29 -12.99 35.12 -0.62
N MET A 30 -12.42 34.55 0.44
CA MET A 30 -11.01 34.22 0.46
C MET A 30 -10.79 33.17 -0.60
N THR A 31 -10.26 33.58 -1.76
CA THR A 31 -9.58 32.66 -2.67
C THR A 31 -8.42 32.08 -1.87
N GLN A 32 -8.56 30.85 -1.39
CA GLN A 32 -7.42 30.04 -0.98
C GLN A 32 -6.59 29.89 -2.25
N GLU A 33 -5.47 30.60 -2.36
CA GLU A 33 -4.41 30.22 -3.26
C GLU A 33 -4.03 28.79 -2.88
N GLU A 34 -4.39 27.83 -3.73
CA GLU A 34 -3.94 26.45 -3.58
C GLU A 34 -2.41 26.48 -3.57
N ALA A 35 -1.82 26.11 -2.44
CA ALA A 35 -0.37 25.95 -2.38
C ALA A 35 0.08 25.02 -3.52
N PRO A 36 1.16 25.38 -4.25
CA PRO A 36 1.64 24.58 -5.35
C PRO A 36 1.83 23.11 -4.88
N ALA A 37 1.44 22.21 -5.75
CA ALA A 37 1.49 20.76 -5.45
C ALA A 37 2.93 20.35 -5.13
N PRO A 38 3.20 19.65 -4.00
CA PRO A 38 4.52 19.14 -3.73
C PRO A 38 5.00 18.26 -4.89
N VAL A 39 6.19 18.50 -5.37
CA VAL A 39 6.80 17.76 -6.49
C VAL A 39 7.11 16.32 -6.08
N ASN A 40 7.32 16.10 -4.77
CA ASN A 40 7.68 14.82 -4.16
C ASN A 40 6.81 14.58 -2.92
N PHE A 41 6.76 13.34 -2.43
CA PHE A 41 5.99 13.02 -1.21
C PHE A 41 6.54 13.69 0.05
N TRP A 42 7.81 14.11 0.04
CA TRP A 42 8.46 14.85 1.13
C TRP A 42 8.37 16.38 0.98
N GLY A 43 7.75 16.89 -0.09
CA GLY A 43 7.63 18.31 -0.39
C GLY A 43 8.63 18.80 -1.45
N GLU A 44 8.83 20.12 -1.53
CA GLU A 44 9.71 20.74 -2.54
C GLU A 44 11.20 20.63 -2.19
N HIS A 45 11.54 20.59 -0.92
CA HIS A 45 12.92 20.51 -0.42
C HIS A 45 13.08 19.34 0.56
N PRO A 46 14.09 18.49 0.39
CA PRO A 46 15.11 18.48 -0.67
C PRO A 46 14.55 18.32 -2.10
N ALA A 47 15.21 18.92 -3.09
CA ALA A 47 14.72 18.95 -4.47
C ALA A 47 14.84 17.59 -5.20
N THR A 48 15.79 16.75 -4.78
CA THR A 48 16.09 15.47 -5.40
C THR A 48 15.98 14.30 -4.42
N GLU A 49 15.73 13.10 -4.97
CA GLU A 49 15.72 11.86 -4.15
C GLU A 49 17.05 11.63 -3.43
N SER A 50 18.19 11.90 -4.09
CA SER A 50 19.51 11.71 -3.49
C SER A 50 19.74 12.64 -2.30
N GLU A 51 19.29 13.89 -2.39
CA GLU A 51 19.34 14.84 -1.27
C GLU A 51 18.41 14.41 -0.13
N TYR A 52 17.21 13.92 -0.47
CA TYR A 52 16.28 13.37 0.53
C TYR A 52 16.90 12.17 1.27
N TYR A 53 17.53 11.24 0.55
CA TYR A 53 18.17 10.09 1.18
C TYR A 53 19.33 10.53 2.08
N ALA A 54 20.21 11.41 1.57
CA ALA A 54 21.34 11.91 2.34
C ALA A 54 20.91 12.63 3.61
N ALA A 55 19.88 13.48 3.54
CA ALA A 55 19.28 14.16 4.70
C ALA A 55 18.72 13.19 5.76
N HIS A 56 18.39 11.97 5.36
CA HIS A 56 17.87 10.93 6.25
C HIS A 56 18.89 9.84 6.60
N GLY A 57 20.17 10.03 6.26
CA GLY A 57 21.22 9.07 6.56
C GLY A 57 21.11 7.77 5.76
N ALA A 58 20.61 7.85 4.53
CA ALA A 58 20.47 6.72 3.62
C ALA A 58 21.09 7.05 2.24
N GLU A 59 21.37 6.01 1.49
CA GLU A 59 21.72 6.05 0.07
C GLU A 59 20.73 5.16 -0.70
N GLY A 60 20.33 5.59 -1.91
CA GLY A 60 19.40 4.85 -2.74
C GLY A 60 19.90 4.70 -4.16
N GLU A 61 19.63 3.54 -4.75
CA GLU A 61 19.96 3.24 -6.15
C GLU A 61 18.75 2.65 -6.86
N SER A 62 18.53 3.07 -8.11
CA SER A 62 17.46 2.54 -8.97
C SER A 62 18.05 1.76 -10.14
N SER A 63 17.45 0.65 -10.49
CA SER A 63 17.91 -0.22 -11.58
C SER A 63 16.71 -0.95 -12.21
N TYR A 64 16.99 -1.79 -13.19
CA TYR A 64 16.05 -2.74 -13.74
C TYR A 64 16.59 -4.15 -13.61
N PHE A 65 15.75 -5.04 -13.17
CA PHE A 65 15.99 -6.47 -13.15
C PHE A 65 15.20 -7.15 -14.27
N THR A 66 15.87 -7.98 -15.07
CA THR A 66 15.21 -8.80 -16.09
C THR A 66 15.12 -10.22 -15.58
N THR A 67 13.90 -10.76 -15.54
CA THR A 67 13.68 -12.13 -15.05
C THR A 67 14.29 -13.14 -16.02
N PRO A 68 14.90 -14.21 -15.51
CA PRO A 68 15.41 -15.31 -16.33
C PRO A 68 14.25 -16.22 -16.74
N ASP A 69 13.46 -15.82 -17.73
CA ASP A 69 12.31 -16.61 -18.16
C ASP A 69 12.40 -16.91 -19.66
N ASP A 70 12.34 -18.20 -20.02
CA ASP A 70 12.31 -18.69 -21.39
C ASP A 70 11.00 -18.35 -22.11
N ALA A 71 9.92 -18.06 -21.37
CA ALA A 71 8.61 -17.69 -21.91
C ALA A 71 8.45 -16.21 -22.27
N GLY A 72 9.49 -15.39 -22.02
CA GLY A 72 9.49 -13.95 -22.28
C GLY A 72 10.02 -13.16 -21.11
N ALA A 73 11.26 -12.68 -21.20
CA ALA A 73 11.92 -11.91 -20.15
C ALA A 73 11.08 -10.70 -19.72
N ARG A 74 10.71 -10.64 -18.45
CA ARG A 74 9.97 -9.55 -17.85
C ARG A 74 10.93 -8.59 -17.18
N ARG A 75 10.67 -7.30 -17.29
CA ARG A 75 11.53 -6.24 -16.78
C ARG A 75 10.86 -5.58 -15.56
N LEU A 76 11.48 -5.72 -14.38
CA LEU A 76 11.05 -5.08 -13.14
C LEU A 76 11.89 -3.85 -12.86
N PHE A 77 11.25 -2.74 -12.50
CA PHE A 77 11.93 -1.59 -11.91
C PHE A 77 12.24 -1.90 -10.45
N THR A 78 13.50 -1.71 -10.05
CA THR A 78 13.98 -2.08 -8.71
C THR A 78 14.66 -0.90 -8.03
N ARG A 79 14.61 -0.88 -6.72
CA ARG A 79 15.35 0.05 -5.86
C ARG A 79 16.01 -0.66 -4.71
N SER A 80 17.16 -0.11 -4.29
CA SER A 80 17.81 -0.46 -3.04
C SER A 80 18.04 0.79 -2.21
N TRP A 81 17.99 0.63 -0.89
CA TRP A 81 18.33 1.67 0.09
C TRP A 81 19.28 1.08 1.12
N ARG A 82 20.35 1.81 1.44
CA ARG A 82 21.41 1.38 2.37
C ARG A 82 21.73 2.51 3.34
N PRO A 83 22.35 2.21 4.50
CA PRO A 83 22.88 3.25 5.38
C PRO A 83 23.87 4.15 4.64
N ALA A 84 23.74 5.48 4.79
CA ALA A 84 24.74 6.41 4.29
C ALA A 84 26.00 6.40 5.16
N GLY A 85 27.15 6.72 4.56
CA GLY A 85 28.42 6.91 5.29
C GLY A 85 29.08 5.62 5.80
N GLY A 86 28.54 4.47 5.49
CA GLY A 86 29.24 3.22 5.62
C GLY A 86 30.31 3.16 4.54
N GLY A 87 31.57 3.47 4.85
CA GLY A 87 32.68 3.33 3.91
C GLY A 87 32.63 1.96 3.22
N ALA A 88 33.35 1.80 2.09
CA ALA A 88 33.39 0.54 1.35
C ALA A 88 33.73 -0.62 2.30
N GLY A 89 32.68 -1.34 2.77
CA GLY A 89 32.82 -2.43 3.74
C GLY A 89 31.88 -2.41 4.96
N ALA A 90 31.09 -1.34 5.20
CA ALA A 90 30.11 -1.36 6.27
C ALA A 90 28.98 -2.32 5.92
N ARG A 91 28.95 -3.44 6.61
CA ARG A 91 27.99 -4.51 6.39
C ARG A 91 26.63 -4.16 7.03
N PRO A 92 25.51 -4.25 6.32
CA PRO A 92 24.19 -4.03 6.92
C PRO A 92 23.89 -5.13 7.96
N ARG A 93 22.99 -4.81 8.89
CA ARG A 93 22.56 -5.77 9.93
C ARG A 93 21.79 -6.95 9.34
N ALA A 94 20.98 -6.68 8.32
CA ALA A 94 20.19 -7.68 7.60
C ALA A 94 19.73 -7.08 6.26
N LEU A 95 19.19 -7.96 5.41
CA LEU A 95 18.48 -7.59 4.17
C LEU A 95 16.98 -7.60 4.42
N VAL A 96 16.27 -6.57 3.95
CA VAL A 96 14.82 -6.48 3.99
C VAL A 96 14.27 -6.40 2.57
N PHE A 97 13.56 -7.42 2.14
CA PHE A 97 12.93 -7.52 0.84
C PHE A 97 11.48 -7.05 0.93
N MET A 98 11.19 -5.91 0.29
CA MET A 98 9.95 -5.16 0.50
C MET A 98 9.01 -5.28 -0.70
N VAL A 99 7.73 -5.53 -0.42
CA VAL A 99 6.68 -5.72 -1.42
C VAL A 99 5.53 -4.75 -1.14
N HIS A 100 5.24 -3.89 -2.12
CA HIS A 100 4.18 -2.88 -2.03
C HIS A 100 2.77 -3.44 -2.25
N GLY A 101 1.75 -2.67 -1.90
CA GLY A 101 0.34 -3.00 -2.09
C GLY A 101 -0.18 -2.75 -3.51
N TYR A 102 -1.41 -3.22 -3.78
CA TYR A 102 -2.09 -3.01 -5.05
C TYR A 102 -2.25 -1.54 -5.43
N GLY A 103 -2.00 -1.23 -6.69
CA GLY A 103 -2.14 0.12 -7.25
C GLY A 103 -1.07 1.12 -6.80
N ASN A 104 -0.10 0.70 -5.98
CA ASN A 104 1.01 1.50 -5.48
C ASN A 104 2.31 1.22 -6.26
N ASP A 105 3.42 1.83 -5.84
CA ASP A 105 4.76 1.65 -6.38
C ASP A 105 5.82 1.89 -5.30
N ILE A 106 7.08 1.59 -5.62
CA ILE A 106 8.20 1.74 -4.69
C ILE A 106 8.82 3.15 -4.66
N SER A 107 8.36 4.06 -5.52
CA SER A 107 9.02 5.36 -5.74
C SER A 107 8.37 6.53 -5.02
N TRP A 108 7.21 6.33 -4.39
CA TRP A 108 6.47 7.37 -3.69
C TRP A 108 6.50 7.13 -2.19
N THR A 109 5.39 7.13 -1.51
CA THR A 109 5.33 7.05 -0.04
C THR A 109 5.95 5.77 0.56
N PHE A 110 5.94 4.67 -0.18
CA PHE A 110 6.49 3.38 0.25
C PHE A 110 7.99 3.47 0.60
N GLN A 111 8.77 4.25 -0.17
CA GLN A 111 10.20 4.39 0.09
C GLN A 111 10.53 5.09 1.42
N ALA A 112 9.59 5.83 2.02
CA ALA A 112 9.81 6.44 3.34
C ALA A 112 10.13 5.38 4.41
N THR A 113 9.48 4.22 4.35
CA THR A 113 9.75 3.10 5.24
C THR A 113 11.10 2.45 4.94
N ALA A 114 11.44 2.29 3.66
CA ALA A 114 12.76 1.78 3.26
C ALA A 114 13.91 2.68 3.73
N VAL A 115 13.77 4.00 3.58
CA VAL A 115 14.73 4.98 4.07
C VAL A 115 14.85 4.94 5.60
N PHE A 116 13.72 4.82 6.30
CA PHE A 116 13.72 4.67 7.77
C PHE A 116 14.49 3.41 8.21
N LEU A 117 14.27 2.28 7.56
CA LEU A 117 15.00 1.04 7.88
C LEU A 117 16.48 1.15 7.48
N ALA A 118 16.78 1.78 6.34
CA ALA A 118 18.16 1.98 5.89
C ALA A 118 18.97 2.79 6.90
N ARG A 119 18.47 3.95 7.36
CA ARG A 119 19.16 4.74 8.40
C ARG A 119 19.36 3.97 9.72
N SER A 120 18.56 2.93 9.94
CA SER A 120 18.64 2.05 11.11
C SER A 120 19.60 0.85 10.92
N GLY A 121 20.34 0.82 9.81
CA GLY A 121 21.39 -0.17 9.55
C GLY A 121 20.96 -1.37 8.69
N PHE A 122 19.77 -1.36 8.09
CA PHE A 122 19.31 -2.42 7.19
C PHE A 122 19.60 -2.08 5.73
N ALA A 123 19.77 -3.09 4.87
CA ALA A 123 19.73 -2.89 3.43
C ALA A 123 18.36 -3.34 2.91
N CYS A 124 17.61 -2.42 2.31
CA CYS A 124 16.28 -2.64 1.80
C CYS A 124 16.30 -2.79 0.28
N PHE A 125 15.51 -3.72 -0.24
CA PHE A 125 15.38 -4.00 -1.67
C PHE A 125 13.92 -4.17 -2.03
N ALA A 126 13.48 -3.50 -3.08
CA ALA A 126 12.11 -3.60 -3.56
C ALA A 126 12.06 -3.57 -5.09
N ALA A 127 10.99 -4.13 -5.64
CA ALA A 127 10.65 -3.99 -7.05
C ALA A 127 9.22 -3.51 -7.20
N ASP A 128 8.95 -2.69 -8.20
CA ASP A 128 7.59 -2.48 -8.67
C ASP A 128 7.05 -3.81 -9.19
N LEU A 129 5.88 -4.22 -8.71
CA LEU A 129 5.22 -5.45 -9.16
C LEU A 129 4.87 -5.38 -10.66
N PRO A 130 4.76 -6.51 -11.37
CA PRO A 130 4.23 -6.51 -12.72
C PRO A 130 2.92 -5.72 -12.82
N GLY A 131 2.81 -4.86 -13.83
CA GLY A 131 1.68 -3.95 -13.99
C GLY A 131 1.63 -2.77 -13.01
N HIS A 132 2.68 -2.51 -12.25
CA HIS A 132 2.75 -1.37 -11.32
C HIS A 132 3.99 -0.51 -11.59
N GLY A 133 3.90 0.75 -11.17
CA GLY A 133 5.00 1.70 -11.26
C GLY A 133 5.66 1.76 -12.63
N ARG A 134 6.95 1.44 -12.70
CA ARG A 134 7.79 1.41 -13.90
C ARG A 134 8.08 -0.01 -14.41
N SER A 135 7.54 -1.04 -13.76
CA SER A 135 7.66 -2.42 -14.21
C SER A 135 6.78 -2.68 -15.43
N HIS A 136 7.14 -3.74 -16.19
CA HIS A 136 6.37 -4.15 -17.37
C HIS A 136 4.93 -4.56 -17.01
N GLY A 137 4.07 -4.52 -18.01
CA GLY A 137 2.69 -4.98 -17.90
C GLY A 137 1.66 -3.86 -18.00
N LEU A 138 0.40 -4.25 -18.15
CA LEU A 138 -0.72 -3.33 -18.17
C LEU A 138 -0.97 -2.80 -16.76
N GLN A 139 -1.09 -1.48 -16.60
CA GLN A 139 -1.22 -0.84 -15.29
C GLN A 139 -2.36 -1.44 -14.46
N ALA A 140 -2.02 -1.82 -13.22
CA ALA A 140 -2.88 -2.48 -12.23
C ALA A 140 -3.54 -3.79 -12.72
N PHE A 141 -2.92 -4.46 -13.68
CA PHE A 141 -3.34 -5.77 -14.14
C PHE A 141 -2.41 -6.85 -13.62
N VAL A 142 -2.91 -7.66 -12.71
CA VAL A 142 -2.19 -8.80 -12.12
C VAL A 142 -3.03 -10.05 -12.40
N PRO A 143 -2.83 -10.68 -13.57
CA PRO A 143 -3.62 -11.85 -13.97
C PRO A 143 -3.28 -13.11 -13.17
N ASP A 144 -2.08 -13.14 -12.58
CA ASP A 144 -1.56 -14.29 -11.84
C ASP A 144 -0.53 -13.81 -10.80
N LEU A 145 -0.84 -14.00 -9.53
CA LEU A 145 0.06 -13.64 -8.43
C LEU A 145 1.27 -14.59 -8.33
N GLU A 146 1.17 -15.82 -8.81
CA GLU A 146 2.30 -16.76 -8.83
C GLU A 146 3.42 -16.26 -9.76
N VAL A 147 3.06 -15.61 -10.87
CA VAL A 147 4.05 -14.94 -11.72
C VAL A 147 4.75 -13.82 -10.99
N ALA A 148 4.02 -12.99 -10.24
CA ALA A 148 4.62 -11.93 -9.43
C ALA A 148 5.52 -12.48 -8.32
N VAL A 149 5.12 -13.57 -7.67
CA VAL A 149 5.92 -14.30 -6.67
C VAL A 149 7.21 -14.83 -7.30
N ALA A 150 7.13 -15.49 -8.45
CA ALA A 150 8.30 -16.03 -9.15
C ALA A 150 9.28 -14.92 -9.56
N ASP A 151 8.78 -13.81 -10.10
CA ASP A 151 9.57 -12.66 -10.51
C ASP A 151 10.31 -12.03 -9.33
N LEU A 152 9.59 -11.82 -8.21
CA LEU A 152 10.20 -11.28 -6.99
C LEU A 152 11.23 -12.23 -6.40
N LEU A 153 10.95 -13.54 -6.36
CA LEU A 153 11.91 -14.54 -5.89
C LEU A 153 13.18 -14.55 -6.72
N ALA A 154 13.07 -14.45 -8.05
CA ALA A 154 14.22 -14.37 -8.93
C ALA A 154 15.06 -13.12 -8.60
N PHE A 155 14.43 -11.96 -8.43
CA PHE A 155 15.10 -10.73 -8.03
C PHE A 155 15.75 -10.86 -6.64
N PHE A 156 15.01 -11.27 -5.62
CA PHE A 156 15.49 -11.38 -4.24
C PHE A 156 16.67 -12.35 -4.12
N ARG A 157 16.59 -13.50 -4.80
CA ARG A 157 17.70 -14.46 -4.87
C ARG A 157 18.92 -13.91 -5.59
N SER A 158 18.74 -13.06 -6.62
CA SER A 158 19.86 -12.38 -7.28
C SER A 158 20.59 -11.43 -6.33
N VAL A 159 19.86 -10.73 -5.48
CA VAL A 159 20.44 -9.86 -4.43
C VAL A 159 21.14 -10.67 -3.36
N ARG A 160 20.52 -11.73 -2.85
CA ARG A 160 21.09 -12.58 -1.78
C ARG A 160 22.39 -13.29 -2.18
N ARG A 161 22.56 -13.62 -3.47
CA ARG A 161 23.77 -14.30 -3.98
C ARG A 161 24.98 -13.40 -4.09
N ARG A 162 24.85 -12.09 -3.88
CA ARG A 162 25.99 -11.15 -3.90
C ARG A 162 26.91 -11.47 -2.73
N GLU A 163 28.22 -11.41 -2.97
CA GLU A 163 29.23 -11.73 -1.96
C GLU A 163 29.09 -10.89 -0.69
N GLU A 164 28.84 -9.59 -0.86
CA GLU A 164 28.64 -8.66 0.25
C GLU A 164 27.43 -8.99 1.14
N HIS A 165 26.50 -9.82 0.67
CA HIS A 165 25.29 -10.23 1.38
C HIS A 165 25.38 -11.63 2.02
N ALA A 166 26.50 -12.35 1.82
CA ALA A 166 26.64 -13.72 2.29
C ALA A 166 26.44 -13.84 3.81
N GLY A 167 25.58 -14.74 4.26
CA GLY A 167 25.31 -15.01 5.69
C GLY A 167 24.53 -13.91 6.42
N LEU A 168 23.99 -12.90 5.74
CA LEU A 168 23.10 -11.93 6.37
C LEU A 168 21.68 -12.52 6.55
N PRO A 169 21.00 -12.24 7.68
CA PRO A 169 19.61 -12.54 7.84
C PRO A 169 18.77 -11.84 6.75
N CYS A 170 17.75 -12.52 6.23
CA CYS A 170 16.88 -12.00 5.17
C CYS A 170 15.44 -11.95 5.68
N PHE A 171 14.83 -10.78 5.67
CA PHE A 171 13.45 -10.57 6.07
C PHE A 171 12.57 -10.22 4.87
N LEU A 172 11.34 -10.69 4.89
CA LEU A 172 10.27 -10.22 4.01
C LEU A 172 9.53 -9.06 4.69
N PHE A 173 9.11 -8.08 3.92
CA PHE A 173 8.28 -6.98 4.37
C PHE A 173 7.17 -6.75 3.34
N GLY A 174 5.91 -6.83 3.74
CA GLY A 174 4.82 -6.66 2.80
C GLY A 174 3.66 -5.83 3.32
N GLU A 175 3.19 -4.88 2.51
CA GLU A 175 2.02 -4.07 2.79
C GLU A 175 0.81 -4.55 2.00
N SER A 176 -0.34 -4.76 2.63
CA SER A 176 -1.61 -5.10 1.98
C SER A 176 -1.47 -6.34 1.06
N MET A 177 -1.68 -6.22 -0.26
CA MET A 177 -1.41 -7.28 -1.24
C MET A 177 0.04 -7.78 -1.16
N GLY A 178 1.00 -6.90 -0.89
CA GLY A 178 2.40 -7.28 -0.66
C GLY A 178 2.57 -8.25 0.50
N GLY A 179 1.75 -8.12 1.55
CA GLY A 179 1.71 -9.08 2.66
C GLY A 179 1.24 -10.47 2.21
N ALA A 180 0.22 -10.55 1.36
CA ALA A 180 -0.20 -11.81 0.74
C ALA A 180 0.92 -12.44 -0.09
N ILE A 181 1.61 -11.63 -0.90
CA ILE A 181 2.74 -12.08 -1.71
C ILE A 181 3.89 -12.60 -0.82
N CYS A 182 4.21 -11.94 0.29
CA CYS A 182 5.21 -12.42 1.25
C CYS A 182 4.85 -13.81 1.82
N LEU A 183 3.58 -14.03 2.16
CA LEU A 183 3.10 -15.34 2.62
C LEU A 183 3.16 -16.39 1.51
N LEU A 184 2.81 -16.05 0.28
CA LEU A 184 2.96 -16.95 -0.88
C LEU A 184 4.44 -17.27 -1.13
N ILE A 185 5.35 -16.29 -1.05
CA ILE A 185 6.80 -16.51 -1.13
C ILE A 185 7.23 -17.55 -0.08
N HIS A 186 6.81 -17.37 1.18
CA HIS A 186 7.13 -18.34 2.23
C HIS A 186 6.62 -19.75 1.88
N LEU A 187 5.40 -19.89 1.41
CA LEU A 187 4.81 -21.18 1.03
C LEU A 187 5.45 -21.84 -0.22
N ARG A 188 6.29 -21.11 -0.96
CA ARG A 188 7.00 -21.57 -2.19
C ARG A 188 8.51 -21.73 -1.97
N THR A 189 8.99 -21.47 -0.75
CA THR A 189 10.43 -21.52 -0.41
C THR A 189 10.65 -22.37 0.83
N SER A 190 11.90 -22.76 1.08
CA SER A 190 12.30 -23.36 2.36
C SER A 190 12.10 -22.36 3.48
N PRO A 191 11.57 -22.77 4.65
CA PRO A 191 11.40 -21.86 5.79
C PRO A 191 12.69 -21.14 6.20
N GLU A 192 13.84 -21.81 6.04
CA GLU A 192 15.17 -21.30 6.40
C GLU A 192 15.68 -20.22 5.44
N GLU A 193 15.02 -20.01 4.30
CA GLU A 193 15.37 -18.90 3.39
C GLU A 193 15.16 -17.53 4.02
N TRP A 194 14.27 -17.43 5.01
CA TRP A 194 13.86 -16.17 5.59
C TRP A 194 13.99 -16.20 7.12
N ALA A 195 14.63 -15.18 7.67
CA ALA A 195 14.71 -14.99 9.12
C ALA A 195 13.38 -14.53 9.73
N GLY A 196 12.46 -14.04 8.92
CA GLY A 196 11.12 -13.65 9.33
C GLY A 196 10.40 -12.76 8.33
N ALA A 197 9.16 -12.38 8.66
CA ALA A 197 8.33 -11.50 7.86
C ALA A 197 7.67 -10.39 8.69
N VAL A 198 7.66 -9.17 8.19
CA VAL A 198 6.83 -8.05 8.68
C VAL A 198 5.65 -7.88 7.72
N LEU A 199 4.44 -8.00 8.26
CA LEU A 199 3.20 -7.95 7.50
C LEU A 199 2.37 -6.76 7.98
N VAL A 200 2.20 -5.76 7.11
CA VAL A 200 1.49 -4.52 7.42
C VAL A 200 0.11 -4.57 6.77
N ALA A 201 -0.94 -4.67 7.57
CA ALA A 201 -2.33 -4.80 7.13
C ALA A 201 -2.49 -5.82 5.98
N PRO A 202 -2.00 -7.07 6.12
CA PRO A 202 -1.87 -8.00 5.00
C PRO A 202 -3.22 -8.48 4.49
N MET A 203 -3.34 -8.59 3.16
CA MET A 203 -4.51 -9.14 2.48
C MET A 203 -4.41 -10.68 2.39
N CYS A 204 -4.34 -11.38 3.51
CA CYS A 204 -4.17 -12.84 3.53
C CYS A 204 -5.49 -13.63 3.41
N ARG A 205 -6.63 -12.95 3.53
CA ARG A 205 -7.97 -13.50 3.30
C ARG A 205 -8.93 -12.37 2.97
N ILE A 206 -9.93 -12.62 2.15
CA ILE A 206 -11.03 -11.68 1.97
C ILE A 206 -12.11 -11.97 3.00
N SER A 207 -12.48 -10.93 3.77
CA SER A 207 -13.54 -11.03 4.75
C SER A 207 -14.88 -11.37 4.10
N ASP A 208 -15.66 -12.23 4.73
CA ASP A 208 -16.98 -12.61 4.27
C ASP A 208 -17.96 -11.40 4.20
N ARG A 209 -17.63 -10.29 4.89
CA ARG A 209 -18.41 -9.04 4.85
C ARG A 209 -18.34 -8.33 3.51
N ILE A 210 -17.19 -8.42 2.81
CA ILE A 210 -16.94 -7.72 1.53
C ILE A 210 -16.96 -8.68 0.34
N ARG A 211 -17.02 -9.99 0.59
CA ARG A 211 -17.10 -11.00 -0.47
C ARG A 211 -18.40 -10.86 -1.24
N PRO A 212 -18.38 -10.76 -2.57
CA PRO A 212 -19.58 -10.74 -3.38
C PRO A 212 -20.43 -12.01 -3.16
N ARG A 213 -21.75 -11.85 -3.06
CA ARG A 213 -22.67 -12.98 -2.86
C ARG A 213 -23.03 -13.62 -4.19
N TRP A 214 -23.32 -14.91 -4.13
CA TRP A 214 -23.85 -15.65 -5.28
C TRP A 214 -25.07 -14.92 -5.93
N PRO A 215 -25.22 -14.83 -7.26
CA PRO A 215 -24.39 -15.42 -8.30
C PRO A 215 -23.29 -14.49 -8.86
N VAL A 216 -22.98 -13.39 -8.19
CA VAL A 216 -22.06 -12.36 -8.69
C VAL A 216 -20.65 -12.92 -9.00
N PRO A 217 -20.01 -13.72 -8.12
CA PRO A 217 -18.68 -14.28 -8.39
C PRO A 217 -18.63 -15.13 -9.67
N GLU A 218 -19.68 -15.94 -9.90
CA GLU A 218 -19.76 -16.83 -11.07
C GLU A 218 -19.90 -16.04 -12.36
N ILE A 219 -20.73 -15.00 -12.36
CA ILE A 219 -20.90 -14.09 -13.50
C ILE A 219 -19.58 -13.38 -13.79
N LEU A 220 -18.91 -12.83 -12.76
CA LEU A 220 -17.63 -12.15 -12.90
C LEU A 220 -16.54 -13.10 -13.38
N THR A 221 -16.52 -14.35 -12.90
CA THR A 221 -15.61 -15.39 -13.38
C THR A 221 -15.81 -15.67 -14.87
N LEU A 222 -17.07 -15.79 -15.31
CA LEU A 222 -17.34 -16.00 -16.72
C LEU A 222 -16.93 -14.81 -17.58
N VAL A 223 -17.25 -13.60 -17.16
CA VAL A 223 -16.87 -12.36 -17.89
C VAL A 223 -15.34 -12.20 -17.92
N SER A 224 -14.64 -12.53 -16.82
CA SER A 224 -13.18 -12.39 -16.75
C SER A 224 -12.43 -13.29 -17.75
N ARG A 225 -13.01 -14.39 -18.19
CA ARG A 225 -12.43 -15.25 -19.22
C ARG A 225 -12.35 -14.57 -20.61
N PHE A 226 -13.28 -13.65 -20.89
CA PHE A 226 -13.35 -12.96 -22.18
C PHE A 226 -12.81 -11.53 -22.11
N ALA A 227 -12.88 -10.90 -20.96
CA ALA A 227 -12.52 -9.49 -20.80
C ALA A 227 -11.80 -9.22 -19.44
N PRO A 228 -10.68 -9.87 -19.15
CA PRO A 228 -10.00 -9.78 -17.86
C PRO A 228 -9.43 -8.38 -17.56
N THR A 229 -9.14 -7.61 -18.60
CA THR A 229 -8.53 -6.27 -18.48
C THR A 229 -9.52 -5.15 -18.23
N LEU A 230 -10.83 -5.42 -18.26
CA LEU A 230 -11.87 -4.39 -18.09
C LEU A 230 -11.82 -3.79 -16.67
N PRO A 231 -11.71 -2.46 -16.53
CA PRO A 231 -11.68 -1.76 -15.25
C PRO A 231 -13.11 -1.44 -14.78
N ILE A 232 -13.90 -2.47 -14.46
CA ILE A 232 -15.34 -2.34 -14.18
C ILE A 232 -15.72 -2.60 -12.73
N VAL A 233 -14.82 -3.14 -11.90
CA VAL A 233 -15.17 -3.50 -10.53
C VAL A 233 -15.38 -2.24 -9.69
N PRO A 234 -16.60 -2.03 -9.13
CA PRO A 234 -16.85 -0.87 -8.29
C PRO A 234 -15.96 -0.92 -7.05
N THR A 235 -15.30 0.17 -6.74
CA THR A 235 -14.55 0.35 -5.49
C THR A 235 -14.86 1.71 -4.89
N ALA A 236 -14.86 1.80 -3.57
CA ALA A 236 -14.82 3.07 -2.87
C ALA A 236 -13.46 3.78 -3.10
N ASP A 237 -13.38 5.06 -2.77
CA ASP A 237 -12.10 5.77 -2.76
C ASP A 237 -11.17 5.15 -1.70
N LEU A 238 -10.17 4.42 -2.17
CA LEU A 238 -9.22 3.73 -1.30
C LEU A 238 -8.31 4.71 -0.56
N ILE A 239 -8.04 5.92 -1.09
CA ILE A 239 -7.26 6.92 -0.38
C ILE A 239 -8.02 7.40 0.86
N GLU A 240 -9.30 7.73 0.70
CA GLU A 240 -10.12 8.20 1.80
C GLU A 240 -10.21 7.17 2.93
N LYS A 241 -10.35 5.90 2.56
CA LYS A 241 -10.43 4.78 3.51
C LYS A 241 -9.08 4.38 4.11
N SER A 242 -7.97 4.67 3.42
CA SER A 242 -6.64 4.25 3.85
C SER A 242 -5.89 5.31 4.63
N VAL A 243 -6.08 6.60 4.29
CA VAL A 243 -5.28 7.71 4.76
C VAL A 243 -6.10 8.61 5.67
N LYS A 244 -5.72 8.70 6.93
CA LYS A 244 -6.44 9.44 7.96
C LYS A 244 -6.25 10.95 7.85
N VAL A 245 -5.01 11.39 7.63
CA VAL A 245 -4.63 12.81 7.59
C VAL A 245 -4.97 13.43 6.23
N PRO A 246 -5.84 14.47 6.15
CA PRO A 246 -6.28 15.05 4.87
C PRO A 246 -5.13 15.56 3.99
N ALA A 247 -4.12 16.23 4.56
CA ALA A 247 -2.95 16.70 3.82
C ALA A 247 -2.17 15.54 3.16
N LYS A 248 -2.09 14.40 3.84
CA LYS A 248 -1.44 13.19 3.32
C LYS A 248 -2.26 12.51 2.22
N ARG A 249 -3.60 12.67 2.21
CA ARG A 249 -4.46 12.23 1.09
C ARG A 249 -4.08 12.92 -0.21
N LEU A 250 -3.82 14.24 -0.17
CA LEU A 250 -3.37 15.00 -1.33
C LEU A 250 -2.02 14.50 -1.85
N ILE A 251 -1.07 14.23 -0.96
CA ILE A 251 0.23 13.66 -1.33
C ILE A 251 0.05 12.28 -1.99
N ALA A 252 -0.75 11.40 -1.42
CA ALA A 252 -1.03 10.08 -1.99
C ALA A 252 -1.71 10.17 -3.35
N ALA A 253 -2.68 11.09 -3.52
CA ALA A 253 -3.40 11.30 -4.78
C ALA A 253 -2.50 11.83 -5.91
N ARG A 254 -1.43 12.55 -5.59
CA ARG A 254 -0.46 13.13 -6.53
C ARG A 254 0.62 12.17 -7.01
N ASN A 255 0.66 10.95 -6.50
CA ASN A 255 1.61 9.95 -6.98
C ASN A 255 1.40 9.69 -8.49
N PRO A 256 2.38 10.03 -9.35
CA PRO A 256 2.22 9.89 -10.81
C PRO A 256 2.19 8.44 -11.28
N MET A 257 2.68 7.50 -10.45
CA MET A 257 2.73 6.07 -10.77
C MET A 257 1.52 5.31 -10.22
N ARG A 258 0.73 5.95 -9.34
CA ARG A 258 -0.44 5.30 -8.75
C ARG A 258 -1.53 5.03 -9.77
N TYR A 259 -2.13 3.86 -9.68
CA TYR A 259 -3.33 3.56 -10.46
C TYR A 259 -4.58 4.19 -9.85
N ASN A 260 -5.24 5.07 -10.59
CA ASN A 260 -6.44 5.80 -10.16
C ASN A 260 -7.74 5.24 -10.78
N GLY A 261 -7.64 4.19 -11.58
CA GLY A 261 -8.79 3.56 -12.22
C GLY A 261 -9.49 2.54 -11.33
N ARG A 262 -10.62 2.04 -11.80
CA ARG A 262 -11.30 0.91 -11.16
C ARG A 262 -10.46 -0.36 -11.31
N PRO A 263 -10.45 -1.26 -10.32
CA PRO A 263 -9.75 -2.52 -10.44
C PRO A 263 -10.20 -3.30 -11.67
N ARG A 264 -9.22 -3.93 -12.31
CA ARG A 264 -9.48 -4.78 -13.48
C ARG A 264 -10.06 -6.09 -13.03
N LEU A 265 -11.02 -6.58 -13.78
CA LEU A 265 -11.79 -7.77 -13.42
C LEU A 265 -10.89 -9.00 -13.19
N GLY A 266 -9.95 -9.27 -14.08
CA GLY A 266 -9.01 -10.39 -13.93
C GLY A 266 -8.15 -10.28 -12.66
N THR A 267 -7.71 -9.05 -12.31
CA THR A 267 -6.96 -8.84 -11.06
C THR A 267 -7.82 -9.16 -9.84
N VAL A 268 -9.07 -8.68 -9.79
CA VAL A 268 -9.95 -8.96 -8.66
C VAL A 268 -10.21 -10.45 -8.50
N MET A 269 -10.44 -11.16 -9.61
CA MET A 269 -10.64 -12.62 -9.59
C MET A 269 -9.38 -13.35 -9.10
N GLU A 270 -8.20 -12.90 -9.51
CA GLU A 270 -6.94 -13.47 -9.03
C GLU A 270 -6.70 -13.21 -7.54
N LEU A 271 -7.00 -11.99 -7.07
CA LEU A 271 -6.90 -11.67 -5.64
C LEU A 271 -7.85 -12.51 -4.79
N LEU A 272 -9.07 -12.76 -5.28
CA LEU A 272 -10.02 -13.67 -4.62
C LEU A 272 -9.46 -15.09 -4.55
N ARG A 273 -8.95 -15.63 -5.67
CA ARG A 273 -8.36 -16.97 -5.74
C ARG A 273 -7.18 -17.12 -4.78
N ALA A 274 -6.23 -16.18 -4.85
CA ALA A 274 -5.01 -16.23 -4.04
C ALA A 274 -5.30 -16.09 -2.54
N THR A 275 -6.26 -15.24 -2.17
CA THR A 275 -6.66 -15.09 -0.76
C THR A 275 -7.46 -16.28 -0.25
N ASP A 276 -8.22 -16.99 -1.09
CA ASP A 276 -8.86 -18.26 -0.75
C ASP A 276 -7.82 -19.36 -0.53
N GLU A 277 -6.82 -19.46 -1.41
CA GLU A 277 -5.70 -20.38 -1.25
C GLU A 277 -4.94 -20.10 0.06
N LEU A 278 -4.54 -18.84 0.30
CA LEU A 278 -3.85 -18.47 1.53
C LEU A 278 -4.70 -18.75 2.78
N GLY A 279 -5.99 -18.39 2.74
CA GLY A 279 -6.93 -18.61 3.85
C GLY A 279 -7.06 -20.09 4.23
N ALA A 280 -6.99 -20.99 3.25
CA ALA A 280 -7.00 -22.44 3.48
C ALA A 280 -5.67 -22.98 4.02
N ARG A 281 -4.57 -22.24 3.85
CA ARG A 281 -3.20 -22.68 4.16
C ARG A 281 -2.53 -21.89 5.30
N LEU A 282 -3.29 -21.08 6.05
CA LEU A 282 -2.72 -20.32 7.17
C LEU A 282 -1.98 -21.19 8.18
N GLY A 283 -2.43 -22.43 8.40
CA GLY A 283 -1.78 -23.40 9.28
C GLY A 283 -0.41 -23.90 8.79
N GLU A 284 -0.04 -23.63 7.54
CA GLU A 284 1.28 -23.99 6.97
C GLU A 284 2.32 -22.87 7.15
N ILE A 285 1.93 -21.72 7.69
CA ILE A 285 2.83 -20.59 7.92
C ILE A 285 3.68 -20.87 9.16
N THR A 286 4.96 -21.13 8.93
CA THR A 286 5.95 -21.48 9.97
C THR A 286 7.03 -20.42 10.15
N ILE A 287 7.17 -19.45 9.23
CA ILE A 287 8.13 -18.36 9.32
C ILE A 287 7.87 -17.51 10.57
N PRO A 288 8.90 -17.04 11.31
CA PRO A 288 8.72 -15.99 12.31
C PRO A 288 8.07 -14.75 11.69
N PHE A 289 7.04 -14.19 12.35
CA PHE A 289 6.42 -12.99 11.78
C PHE A 289 5.90 -12.00 12.82
N LEU A 290 5.93 -10.74 12.42
CA LEU A 290 5.19 -9.63 13.02
C LEU A 290 4.06 -9.23 12.07
N VAL A 291 2.82 -9.27 12.54
CA VAL A 291 1.72 -8.60 11.84
C VAL A 291 1.29 -7.35 12.60
N VAL A 292 1.21 -6.23 11.89
CA VAL A 292 0.72 -4.94 12.39
C VAL A 292 -0.54 -4.55 11.64
N HIS A 293 -1.58 -4.08 12.35
CA HIS A 293 -2.86 -3.75 11.72
C HIS A 293 -3.60 -2.64 12.48
N GLY A 294 -4.22 -1.72 11.75
CA GLY A 294 -5.07 -0.68 12.33
C GLY A 294 -6.47 -1.23 12.66
N SER A 295 -7.00 -0.95 13.84
CA SER A 295 -8.31 -1.50 14.25
C SER A 295 -9.48 -0.90 13.47
N ALA A 296 -9.30 0.26 12.85
CA ALA A 296 -10.30 0.96 12.02
C ALA A 296 -10.05 0.80 10.50
N ASP A 297 -9.24 -0.18 10.09
CA ASP A 297 -8.97 -0.47 8.69
C ASP A 297 -10.25 -0.97 7.98
N GLU A 298 -10.66 -0.23 6.94
CA GLU A 298 -11.82 -0.56 6.09
C GLU A 298 -11.42 -1.16 4.73
N VAL A 299 -10.10 -1.30 4.46
CA VAL A 299 -9.57 -1.86 3.21
C VAL A 299 -9.31 -3.35 3.36
N THR A 300 -8.57 -3.73 4.41
CA THR A 300 -8.37 -5.12 4.82
C THR A 300 -8.93 -5.31 6.22
N ASP A 301 -9.78 -6.32 6.40
CA ASP A 301 -10.45 -6.56 7.69
C ASP A 301 -9.42 -6.97 8.76
N PRO A 302 -9.30 -6.25 9.88
CA PRO A 302 -8.37 -6.62 10.97
C PRO A 302 -8.60 -8.03 11.55
N ALA A 303 -9.81 -8.57 11.42
CA ALA A 303 -10.11 -9.93 11.83
C ALA A 303 -9.29 -10.98 11.07
N VAL A 304 -8.89 -10.66 9.83
CA VAL A 304 -8.07 -11.55 9.00
C VAL A 304 -6.64 -11.69 9.55
N SER A 305 -6.07 -10.61 10.07
CA SER A 305 -4.77 -10.66 10.75
C SER A 305 -4.81 -11.43 12.07
N ARG A 306 -5.93 -11.35 12.80
CA ARG A 306 -6.14 -12.20 13.98
C ARG A 306 -6.23 -13.67 13.60
N ALA A 307 -6.99 -14.00 12.56
CA ALA A 307 -7.10 -15.36 12.06
C ALA A 307 -5.75 -15.92 11.58
N LEU A 308 -4.92 -15.12 10.91
CA LEU A 308 -3.55 -15.49 10.54
C LEU A 308 -2.74 -15.82 11.80
N HIS A 309 -2.74 -14.92 12.79
CA HIS A 309 -1.98 -15.12 14.03
C HIS A 309 -2.45 -16.37 14.79
N GLU A 310 -3.75 -16.64 14.84
CA GLU A 310 -4.31 -17.80 15.51
C GLU A 310 -3.95 -19.11 14.80
N ALA A 311 -4.12 -19.15 13.47
CA ALA A 311 -4.01 -20.38 12.69
C ALA A 311 -2.56 -20.75 12.32
N ALA A 312 -1.64 -19.79 12.22
CA ALA A 312 -0.27 -20.05 11.79
C ALA A 312 0.47 -21.01 12.75
N ALA A 313 1.22 -21.95 12.17
CA ALA A 313 2.06 -22.90 12.91
C ALA A 313 3.39 -22.30 13.39
N SER A 314 3.69 -21.04 13.06
CA SER A 314 4.89 -20.36 13.54
C SER A 314 4.94 -20.34 15.07
N GLU A 315 6.08 -20.73 15.64
CA GLU A 315 6.36 -20.65 17.07
C GLU A 315 6.71 -19.22 17.52
N ASP A 316 7.21 -18.38 16.60
CA ASP A 316 7.56 -16.98 16.83
C ASP A 316 6.63 -16.07 16.01
N LYS A 317 5.47 -15.76 16.56
CA LYS A 317 4.46 -14.93 15.94
C LYS A 317 3.97 -13.82 16.86
N THR A 318 3.96 -12.62 16.34
CA THR A 318 3.53 -11.42 17.07
C THR A 318 2.45 -10.69 16.28
N ILE A 319 1.39 -10.26 16.97
CA ILE A 319 0.38 -9.37 16.42
C ILE A 319 0.31 -8.07 17.22
N LYS A 320 0.32 -6.93 16.53
CA LYS A 320 0.08 -5.61 17.13
C LYS A 320 -1.09 -4.93 16.44
N MET A 321 -2.13 -4.68 17.23
CA MET A 321 -3.32 -3.96 16.79
C MET A 321 -3.25 -2.52 17.27
N TYR A 322 -3.36 -1.55 16.36
CA TYR A 322 -3.30 -0.12 16.69
C TYR A 322 -4.71 0.47 16.66
N ASP A 323 -5.14 0.92 17.82
CA ASP A 323 -6.50 1.41 17.98
C ASP A 323 -6.76 2.68 17.15
N GLY A 324 -7.89 2.68 16.44
CA GLY A 324 -8.36 3.77 15.60
C GLY A 324 -7.50 4.08 14.36
N MET A 325 -6.41 3.34 14.09
CA MET A 325 -5.63 3.53 12.87
C MET A 325 -6.31 2.91 11.65
N LEU A 326 -6.12 3.56 10.49
CA LEU A 326 -6.59 3.10 9.19
C LEU A 326 -5.54 2.20 8.50
N HIS A 327 -5.77 1.89 7.22
CA HIS A 327 -4.95 0.96 6.42
C HIS A 327 -3.49 1.42 6.22
N SER A 328 -3.28 2.70 5.91
CA SER A 328 -1.95 3.25 5.59
C SER A 328 -1.19 3.69 6.85
N MET A 329 -0.85 2.74 7.71
CA MET A 329 -0.25 2.99 9.02
C MET A 329 1.16 3.60 8.97
N LEU A 330 1.90 3.40 7.90
CA LEU A 330 3.29 3.89 7.74
C LEU A 330 3.41 5.22 7.00
N PHE A 331 2.27 5.76 6.55
CA PHE A 331 2.22 7.07 5.88
C PHE A 331 0.96 7.86 6.23
N GLY A 332 -0.20 7.25 6.23
CA GLY A 332 -1.52 7.92 6.25
C GLY A 332 -1.96 8.46 7.61
N GLU A 333 -1.30 8.08 8.67
CA GLU A 333 -1.62 8.43 10.06
C GLU A 333 -0.90 9.72 10.51
N PRO A 334 -1.25 10.30 11.68
CA PRO A 334 -0.44 11.30 12.37
C PRO A 334 0.99 10.78 12.62
N GLU A 335 1.97 11.69 12.67
CA GLU A 335 3.38 11.30 12.71
C GLU A 335 3.73 10.47 13.96
N GLU A 336 3.16 10.81 15.11
CA GLU A 336 3.31 10.02 16.34
C GLU A 336 2.87 8.55 16.20
N ASN A 337 1.81 8.31 15.44
CA ASN A 337 1.30 6.98 15.15
C ASN A 337 2.25 6.22 14.21
N ILE A 338 2.74 6.90 13.18
CA ILE A 338 3.71 6.32 12.22
C ILE A 338 5.00 5.93 12.95
N GLU A 339 5.55 6.82 13.77
CA GLU A 339 6.77 6.56 14.53
C GLU A 339 6.59 5.39 15.53
N ARG A 340 5.41 5.27 16.13
CA ARG A 340 5.09 4.11 16.98
C ARG A 340 5.12 2.81 16.21
N VAL A 341 4.46 2.73 15.05
CA VAL A 341 4.46 1.52 14.20
C VAL A 341 5.86 1.20 13.71
N ARG A 342 6.60 2.21 13.23
CA ARG A 342 7.99 2.07 12.80
C ARG A 342 8.91 1.58 13.92
N GLY A 343 8.75 2.13 15.11
CA GLY A 343 9.51 1.72 16.29
C GLY A 343 9.29 0.24 16.64
N ASP A 344 8.04 -0.22 16.61
CA ASP A 344 7.68 -1.62 16.86
C ASP A 344 8.26 -2.56 15.80
N ILE A 345 8.20 -2.17 14.52
CA ILE A 345 8.80 -2.94 13.42
C ILE A 345 10.33 -3.01 13.58
N LEU A 346 10.97 -1.87 13.88
CA LEU A 346 12.43 -1.80 14.05
C LEU A 346 12.90 -2.65 15.24
N ALA A 347 12.18 -2.61 16.35
CA ALA A 347 12.47 -3.44 17.53
C ALA A 347 12.41 -4.92 17.18
N TRP A 348 11.31 -5.37 16.54
CA TRP A 348 11.11 -6.76 16.14
C TRP A 348 12.20 -7.27 15.19
N LEU A 349 12.56 -6.49 14.16
CA LEU A 349 13.64 -6.82 13.24
C LEU A 349 15.00 -6.86 13.96
N SER A 350 15.25 -5.90 14.85
CA SER A 350 16.52 -5.78 15.57
C SER A 350 16.81 -6.95 16.49
N GLU A 351 15.82 -7.44 17.19
CA GLU A 351 15.90 -8.62 18.06
C GLU A 351 16.35 -9.87 17.31
N ARG A 352 15.96 -10.01 16.03
CA ARG A 352 16.26 -11.18 15.19
C ARG A 352 17.51 -11.02 14.31
N CYS A 353 18.21 -9.88 14.43
CA CYS A 353 19.53 -9.66 13.80
C CYS A 353 20.71 -9.93 14.75
N THR A 354 20.43 -10.08 16.03
CA THR A 354 21.48 -10.41 17.02
C THR A 354 21.85 -11.88 16.84
N PRO A 355 23.15 -12.26 16.73
CA PRO A 355 23.52 -13.67 16.79
C PRO A 355 22.97 -14.24 18.09
N THR A 356 22.16 -15.28 18.02
CA THR A 356 21.84 -16.07 19.22
C THR A 356 23.17 -16.54 19.78
N SER A 357 23.58 -15.94 20.90
CA SER A 357 24.65 -16.50 21.72
C SER A 357 24.18 -17.89 22.13
N THR A 358 24.63 -18.91 21.39
CA THR A 358 24.54 -20.30 21.82
C THR A 358 25.31 -20.42 23.13
N SER A 359 24.59 -20.39 24.21
CA SER A 359 25.06 -20.81 25.55
C SER A 359 25.30 -22.29 25.58
#